data_b6c39c105a04408947dfe4ffdcc2a9c5
#
_entry.id   b6c39c105a04408947dfe4ffdcc2a9c5
#
_cell.length_a   1.000
_cell.length_b   1.000
_cell.length_c   1.000
_cell.angle_alpha   90.00
_cell.angle_beta   90.00
_cell.angle_gamma   90.00
#
_symmetry.space_group_name_H-M   'P 1'
#
loop_
_entity.id
_entity.type
_entity.pdbx_description
1 polymer ?
#
loop_
_entity_poly.entity_id
_entity_poly.type
_entity_poly.pdbx_seq_one_letter_code
_entity_poly.pdbx_strand_id
1 'polypeptide(L)'
;MKRQLTKWENILLKIFILGILALVMLIPLALVRGQISSRNAFHEISVDDITSSWGGSQTISTPSLRFSTLTEKVSFIENGTGGQREKKVELEEGDETVLPLNVDYTVSTSTEVLHRSVFKVPVYTATIHVEGVFLPGQKFPSAQYAELSVGISDLRGIQGAPTVIIGGKEIPFRSSRGAICANLYPEEIDFGSDSLSFSADIELRGSRSLLFTPGADLTTVKMSSDYPDPSFTGDFLPGERNVSEEGFTSSWKVSQINCDSLDNPSFGVTLLQSVTEYRQTERAVKYGLLVILLVFMAGFVVEMISGKTINLLQYLVIGASLVLFYSLLLAFSEFIPFGWAYLIASAMTVGALVYYFRGMVKSSYAFAMGGLVALVYGIIYILLGMETFAFLSGTVLLFAILLVIMALTRKINTTADLQKEESRQTMQ
;
A
#
# COMPACT_ATOMS: atom_id res chain seq x y z
N MET A 1 -12.24 -49.06 -38.85
CA MET A 1 -12.90 -47.94 -39.60
C MET A 1 -12.49 -46.61 -38.92
N LYS A 2 -11.50 -45.87 -39.44
CA LYS A 2 -11.23 -44.51 -38.94
C LYS A 2 -12.28 -43.60 -39.58
N ARG A 3 -13.25 -43.11 -38.80
CA ARG A 3 -14.22 -42.10 -39.20
C ARG A 3 -13.43 -40.85 -39.65
N GLN A 4 -13.44 -40.55 -40.95
CA GLN A 4 -12.88 -39.27 -41.42
C GLN A 4 -13.78 -38.16 -40.89
N LEU A 5 -13.23 -37.35 -39.95
CA LEU A 5 -13.91 -36.19 -39.39
C LEU A 5 -14.22 -35.21 -40.52
N THR A 6 -15.39 -34.61 -40.51
CA THR A 6 -15.78 -33.55 -41.45
C THR A 6 -14.88 -32.34 -41.23
N LYS A 7 -14.72 -31.45 -42.21
CA LYS A 7 -13.90 -30.25 -42.14
C LYS A 7 -14.27 -29.39 -40.92
N TRP A 8 -15.54 -29.35 -40.56
CA TRP A 8 -16.08 -28.63 -39.41
C TRP A 8 -15.71 -29.30 -38.05
N GLU A 9 -15.79 -30.62 -37.99
CA GLU A 9 -15.38 -31.37 -36.80
C GLU A 9 -13.89 -31.16 -36.46
N ASN A 10 -13.04 -31.10 -37.49
CA ASN A 10 -11.61 -30.80 -37.31
C ASN A 10 -11.37 -29.38 -36.80
N ILE A 11 -12.12 -28.38 -37.27
CA ILE A 11 -12.04 -26.98 -36.80
C ILE A 11 -12.46 -26.89 -35.34
N LEU A 12 -13.60 -27.46 -34.96
CA LEU A 12 -14.11 -27.45 -33.59
C LEU A 12 -13.17 -28.18 -32.64
N LEU A 13 -12.64 -29.33 -33.05
CA LEU A 13 -11.64 -30.07 -32.27
C LEU A 13 -10.39 -29.24 -32.03
N LYS A 14 -9.92 -28.51 -33.05
CA LYS A 14 -8.71 -27.68 -32.92
C LYS A 14 -8.95 -26.49 -31.97
N ILE A 15 -10.09 -25.81 -32.07
CA ILE A 15 -10.47 -24.73 -31.14
C ILE A 15 -10.54 -25.26 -29.70
N PHE A 16 -11.11 -26.45 -29.49
CA PHE A 16 -11.16 -27.09 -28.19
C PHE A 16 -9.77 -27.40 -27.63
N ILE A 17 -8.90 -27.95 -28.48
CA ILE A 17 -7.48 -28.22 -28.10
C ILE A 17 -6.74 -26.95 -27.74
N LEU A 18 -6.92 -25.87 -28.53
CA LEU A 18 -6.31 -24.56 -28.22
C LEU A 18 -6.84 -23.96 -26.92
N GLY A 19 -8.12 -24.15 -26.62
CA GLY A 19 -8.72 -23.79 -25.34
C GLY A 19 -8.07 -24.53 -24.16
N ILE A 20 -7.90 -25.84 -24.29
CA ILE A 20 -7.19 -26.66 -23.29
C ILE A 20 -5.74 -26.21 -23.15
N LEU A 21 -5.04 -25.94 -24.26
CA LEU A 21 -3.66 -25.48 -24.22
C LEU A 21 -3.54 -24.11 -23.53
N ALA A 22 -4.48 -23.20 -23.76
CA ALA A 22 -4.54 -21.92 -23.05
C ALA A 22 -4.73 -22.11 -21.53
N LEU A 23 -5.56 -23.09 -21.12
CA LEU A 23 -5.70 -23.46 -19.70
C LEU A 23 -4.43 -24.07 -19.13
N VAL A 24 -3.71 -24.90 -19.90
CA VAL A 24 -2.40 -25.43 -19.48
C VAL A 24 -1.39 -24.31 -19.26
N MET A 25 -1.44 -23.22 -20.05
CA MET A 25 -0.58 -22.03 -19.85
C MET A 25 -0.88 -21.28 -18.55
N LEU A 26 -1.97 -21.54 -17.85
CA LEU A 26 -2.21 -21.01 -16.50
C LEU A 26 -1.18 -21.54 -15.49
N ILE A 27 -0.64 -22.75 -15.70
CA ILE A 27 0.37 -23.33 -14.78
C ILE A 27 1.64 -22.47 -14.74
N PRO A 28 2.36 -22.22 -15.87
CA PRO A 28 3.54 -21.35 -15.84
C PRO A 28 3.18 -19.90 -15.48
N LEU A 29 1.99 -19.41 -15.81
CA LEU A 29 1.52 -18.10 -15.40
C LEU A 29 1.34 -18.00 -13.88
N ALA A 30 0.85 -19.06 -13.23
CA ALA A 30 0.76 -19.13 -11.78
C ALA A 30 2.15 -19.17 -11.10
N LEU A 31 3.13 -19.84 -11.73
CA LEU A 31 4.51 -19.80 -11.25
C LEU A 31 5.10 -18.38 -11.28
N VAL A 32 4.84 -17.61 -12.35
CA VAL A 32 5.25 -16.19 -12.42
C VAL A 32 4.57 -15.36 -11.33
N ARG A 33 3.28 -15.58 -11.06
CA ARG A 33 2.58 -14.93 -9.92
C ARG A 33 3.25 -15.26 -8.59
N GLY A 34 3.62 -16.52 -8.40
CA GLY A 34 4.37 -16.95 -7.21
C GLY A 34 5.72 -16.24 -7.07
N GLN A 35 6.45 -16.05 -8.16
CA GLN A 35 7.70 -15.27 -8.17
C GLN A 35 7.47 -13.80 -7.79
N ILE A 36 6.44 -13.14 -8.33
CA ILE A 36 6.09 -11.76 -7.99
C ILE A 36 5.76 -11.65 -6.49
N SER A 37 4.92 -12.56 -5.97
CA SER A 37 4.56 -12.59 -4.55
C SER A 37 5.77 -12.82 -3.65
N SER A 38 6.67 -13.73 -4.03
CA SER A 38 7.92 -13.98 -3.30
C SER A 38 8.83 -12.73 -3.29
N ARG A 39 8.98 -12.04 -4.43
CA ARG A 39 9.77 -10.81 -4.50
C ARG A 39 9.18 -9.69 -3.66
N ASN A 40 7.85 -9.53 -3.67
CA ASN A 40 7.18 -8.58 -2.81
C ASN A 40 7.38 -8.90 -1.32
N ALA A 41 7.33 -10.17 -0.93
CA ALA A 41 7.63 -10.60 0.44
C ALA A 41 9.08 -10.30 0.85
N PHE A 42 10.05 -10.53 -0.04
CA PHE A 42 11.44 -10.15 0.21
C PHE A 42 11.63 -8.63 0.33
N HIS A 43 10.89 -7.84 -0.45
CA HIS A 43 10.88 -6.38 -0.29
C HIS A 43 10.41 -5.99 1.11
N GLU A 44 9.27 -6.50 1.57
CA GLU A 44 8.73 -6.21 2.91
C GLU A 44 9.70 -6.62 4.03
N ILE A 45 10.31 -7.81 3.94
CA ILE A 45 11.34 -8.25 4.90
C ILE A 45 12.54 -7.29 4.91
N SER A 46 12.98 -6.82 3.73
CA SER A 46 14.10 -5.89 3.64
C SER A 46 13.76 -4.51 4.20
N VAL A 47 12.52 -4.06 4.00
CA VAL A 47 11.99 -2.83 4.61
C VAL A 47 11.97 -2.98 6.12
N ASP A 48 11.43 -4.07 6.66
CA ASP A 48 11.34 -4.32 8.10
C ASP A 48 12.72 -4.39 8.76
N ASP A 49 13.71 -4.97 8.09
CA ASP A 49 15.06 -5.06 8.60
C ASP A 49 15.78 -3.70 8.68
N ILE A 50 15.60 -2.83 7.67
CA ILE A 50 16.09 -1.43 7.72
C ILE A 50 15.36 -0.66 8.82
N THR A 51 14.03 -0.72 8.83
CA THR A 51 13.20 0.07 9.76
C THR A 51 13.38 -0.38 11.21
N SER A 52 13.69 -1.67 11.44
CA SER A 52 13.99 -2.19 12.78
C SER A 52 15.24 -1.56 13.41
N SER A 53 16.18 -1.11 12.60
CA SER A 53 17.43 -0.48 13.05
C SER A 53 17.36 1.05 13.06
N TRP A 54 16.48 1.65 12.25
CA TRP A 54 16.34 3.11 12.12
C TRP A 54 15.25 3.68 13.03
N GLY A 55 14.10 3.06 13.05
CA GLY A 55 12.84 3.42 13.68
C GLY A 55 11.68 3.04 12.77
N GLY A 56 10.65 2.43 13.36
CA GLY A 56 9.44 2.00 12.66
C GLY A 56 8.49 3.15 12.31
N SER A 57 7.24 2.79 12.02
CA SER A 57 6.15 3.77 11.94
C SER A 57 5.97 4.45 13.29
N GLN A 58 5.86 5.77 13.29
CA GLN A 58 5.74 6.55 14.51
C GLN A 58 4.32 7.07 14.70
N THR A 59 3.82 6.89 15.91
CA THR A 59 2.58 7.52 16.39
C THR A 59 2.90 8.22 17.70
N ILE A 60 2.57 9.50 17.77
CA ILE A 60 2.79 10.36 18.94
C ILE A 60 1.45 10.60 19.60
N SER A 61 1.34 10.18 20.85
CA SER A 61 0.14 10.46 21.65
C SER A 61 0.19 11.86 22.24
N THR A 62 -0.99 12.43 22.46
CA THR A 62 -1.12 13.67 23.22
C THR A 62 -0.43 13.55 24.58
N PRO A 63 0.39 14.54 24.99
CA PRO A 63 0.96 14.59 26.32
C PRO A 63 -0.12 14.49 27.40
N SER A 64 0.13 13.71 28.44
CA SER A 64 -0.79 13.57 29.56
C SER A 64 -0.06 13.74 30.88
N LEU A 65 -0.72 14.37 31.83
CA LEU A 65 -0.19 14.62 33.18
C LEU A 65 -0.94 13.74 34.17
N ARG A 66 -0.25 12.76 34.74
CA ARG A 66 -0.81 11.83 35.74
C ARG A 66 -0.32 12.21 37.12
N PHE A 67 -1.25 12.49 38.02
CA PHE A 67 -1.00 12.78 39.43
C PHE A 67 -1.18 11.52 40.26
N SER A 68 -0.21 11.23 41.13
CA SER A 68 -0.34 10.20 42.14
C SER A 68 -0.81 10.83 43.47
N THR A 69 -1.97 10.44 43.90
CA THR A 69 -2.63 10.94 45.09
C THR A 69 -2.80 9.82 46.14
N LEU A 70 -2.64 10.16 47.43
CA LEU A 70 -2.96 9.27 48.49
C LEU A 70 -4.37 9.63 49.04
N THR A 71 -5.32 8.74 48.91
CA THR A 71 -6.66 8.93 49.43
C THR A 71 -6.84 8.08 50.68
N GLU A 72 -7.25 8.71 51.78
CA GLU A 72 -7.61 7.97 53.01
C GLU A 72 -8.94 7.24 52.82
N LYS A 73 -8.89 5.92 52.81
CA LYS A 73 -10.06 5.07 52.85
C LYS A 73 -10.38 4.73 54.29
N VAL A 74 -11.43 5.35 54.82
CA VAL A 74 -11.90 5.09 56.19
C VAL A 74 -12.86 3.90 56.16
N SER A 75 -12.44 2.77 56.69
CA SER A 75 -13.28 1.62 56.94
C SER A 75 -13.58 1.45 58.44
N PHE A 76 -14.81 1.07 58.79
CA PHE A 76 -15.20 0.76 60.17
C PHE A 76 -15.25 -0.75 60.31
N ILE A 77 -14.40 -1.33 61.17
CA ILE A 77 -14.40 -2.77 61.45
C ILE A 77 -15.18 -2.96 62.75
N GLU A 78 -16.21 -3.81 62.76
CA GLU A 78 -16.92 -4.26 63.97
C GLU A 78 -16.10 -5.37 64.64
N ASN A 79 -15.47 -5.09 65.75
CA ASN A 79 -14.92 -6.15 66.62
C ASN A 79 -16.04 -6.92 67.27
N GLY A 80 -16.17 -8.19 66.94
CA GLY A 80 -17.17 -9.09 67.47
C GLY A 80 -17.07 -9.15 69.01
N THR A 81 -18.17 -8.83 69.66
CA THR A 81 -18.48 -8.78 71.13
C THR A 81 -18.30 -7.42 71.81
N GLY A 82 -19.13 -6.43 71.43
CA GLY A 82 -19.19 -5.21 72.23
C GLY A 82 -19.56 -3.91 71.51
N GLY A 83 -19.85 -3.92 70.21
CA GLY A 83 -20.45 -2.75 69.57
C GLY A 83 -19.50 -1.51 69.35
N GLN A 84 -18.25 -1.64 69.64
CA GLN A 84 -17.29 -0.58 69.34
C GLN A 84 -16.79 -0.72 67.90
N ARG A 85 -17.05 0.32 67.06
CA ARG A 85 -16.53 0.45 65.69
C ARG A 85 -15.14 1.06 65.77
N GLU A 86 -14.15 0.29 65.34
CA GLU A 86 -12.77 0.80 65.25
C GLU A 86 -12.58 1.40 63.85
N LYS A 87 -12.13 2.65 63.78
CA LYS A 87 -11.86 3.36 62.56
C LYS A 87 -10.52 2.86 62.03
N LYS A 88 -10.52 2.07 60.94
CA LYS A 88 -9.34 1.69 60.20
C LYS A 88 -9.17 2.68 59.06
N VAL A 89 -8.04 3.40 59.04
CA VAL A 89 -7.67 4.26 57.96
C VAL A 89 -6.62 3.51 57.11
N GLU A 90 -6.99 3.19 55.89
CA GLU A 90 -6.07 2.65 54.90
C GLU A 90 -5.78 3.74 53.88
N LEU A 91 -4.47 3.96 53.54
CA LEU A 91 -4.06 4.85 52.48
C LEU A 91 -4.16 4.04 51.18
N GLU A 92 -5.02 4.48 50.28
CA GLU A 92 -5.16 3.90 48.92
C GLU A 92 -4.51 4.86 47.92
N GLU A 93 -3.55 4.34 47.13
CA GLU A 93 -2.97 5.11 46.05
C GLU A 93 -3.97 5.23 44.90
N GLY A 94 -4.25 6.44 44.49
CA GLY A 94 -5.09 6.76 43.32
C GLY A 94 -4.30 7.53 42.29
N ASP A 95 -4.51 7.20 41.01
CA ASP A 95 -3.95 7.93 39.91
C ASP A 95 -5.06 8.70 39.19
N GLU A 96 -4.86 9.98 38.97
CA GLU A 96 -5.75 10.82 38.14
C GLU A 96 -4.97 11.45 37.01
N THR A 97 -5.53 11.33 35.78
CA THR A 97 -4.89 11.81 34.55
C THR A 97 -5.61 13.07 34.07
N VAL A 98 -4.82 14.10 33.83
CA VAL A 98 -5.27 15.37 33.23
C VAL A 98 -4.72 15.46 31.82
N LEU A 99 -5.60 15.73 30.88
CA LEU A 99 -5.28 16.04 29.51
C LEU A 99 -5.12 17.54 29.31
N PRO A 100 -4.31 17.99 28.35
CA PRO A 100 -4.10 19.42 28.12
C PRO A 100 -5.35 20.07 27.49
N LEU A 101 -5.54 21.35 27.77
CA LEU A 101 -6.56 22.17 27.10
C LEU A 101 -6.23 22.34 25.61
N ASN A 102 -4.96 22.63 25.31
CA ASN A 102 -4.49 22.73 23.93
C ASN A 102 -3.09 22.13 23.81
N VAL A 103 -2.85 21.56 22.64
CA VAL A 103 -1.50 21.09 22.23
C VAL A 103 -1.24 21.53 20.81
N ASP A 104 -0.12 22.19 20.62
CA ASP A 104 0.37 22.65 19.33
C ASP A 104 1.67 21.92 18.99
N TYR A 105 1.69 21.21 17.85
CA TYR A 105 2.86 20.55 17.30
C TYR A 105 3.37 21.32 16.08
N THR A 106 4.64 21.66 16.09
CA THR A 106 5.37 22.16 14.91
C THR A 106 6.39 21.11 14.50
N VAL A 107 6.22 20.52 13.33
CA VAL A 107 6.97 19.36 12.87
C VAL A 107 7.71 19.70 11.58
N SER A 108 9.00 19.45 11.56
CA SER A 108 9.82 19.50 10.35
C SER A 108 10.43 18.12 10.11
N THR A 109 10.25 17.56 8.92
CA THR A 109 10.81 16.26 8.56
C THR A 109 11.76 16.40 7.39
N SER A 110 12.92 15.76 7.51
CA SER A 110 13.86 15.55 6.42
C SER A 110 13.89 14.07 6.05
N THR A 111 13.78 13.79 4.77
CA THR A 111 13.70 12.42 4.26
C THR A 111 14.98 11.99 3.59
N GLU A 112 15.33 10.73 3.77
CA GLU A 112 16.44 10.09 3.05
C GLU A 112 16.01 8.70 2.57
N VAL A 113 16.68 8.20 1.52
CA VAL A 113 16.42 6.87 0.96
C VAL A 113 17.57 5.95 1.33
N LEU A 114 17.30 5.01 2.23
CA LEU A 114 18.24 3.95 2.56
C LEU A 114 18.14 2.81 1.53
N HIS A 115 19.27 2.20 1.22
CA HIS A 115 19.38 1.13 0.24
C HIS A 115 19.80 -0.16 0.92
N ARG A 116 19.09 -1.24 0.60
CA ARG A 116 19.49 -2.60 0.95
C ARG A 116 19.34 -3.50 -0.27
N SER A 117 20.48 -3.91 -0.84
CA SER A 117 20.51 -4.60 -2.13
C SER A 117 19.85 -3.73 -3.23
N VAL A 118 18.82 -4.23 -3.88
CA VAL A 118 18.05 -3.50 -4.92
C VAL A 118 16.91 -2.67 -4.34
N PHE A 119 16.60 -2.82 -3.05
CA PHE A 119 15.46 -2.17 -2.43
C PHE A 119 15.81 -0.79 -1.87
N LYS A 120 14.90 0.15 -2.06
CA LYS A 120 14.97 1.53 -1.58
C LYS A 120 13.89 1.73 -0.53
N VAL A 121 14.27 2.22 0.64
CA VAL A 121 13.35 2.47 1.74
C VAL A 121 13.44 3.92 2.15
N PRO A 122 12.37 4.70 1.98
CA PRO A 122 12.34 6.06 2.50
C PRO A 122 12.23 6.01 4.02
N VAL A 123 13.08 6.76 4.67
CA VAL A 123 13.09 6.99 6.10
C VAL A 123 13.12 8.49 6.34
N TYR A 124 12.78 8.90 7.55
CA TYR A 124 12.80 10.32 7.90
C TYR A 124 13.41 10.56 9.28
N THR A 125 13.92 11.76 9.45
CA THR A 125 14.21 12.37 10.75
C THR A 125 13.25 13.52 10.95
N ALA A 126 12.50 13.51 12.04
CA ALA A 126 11.55 14.54 12.41
C ALA A 126 12.07 15.33 13.61
N THR A 127 12.05 16.65 13.50
CA THR A 127 12.20 17.58 14.63
C THR A 127 10.78 18.03 15.00
N ILE A 128 10.39 17.72 16.23
CA ILE A 128 9.04 17.95 16.74
C ILE A 128 9.13 18.88 17.92
N HIS A 129 8.62 20.08 17.75
CA HIS A 129 8.37 21.01 18.83
C HIS A 129 6.93 20.86 19.29
N VAL A 130 6.71 20.54 20.55
CA VAL A 130 5.40 20.41 21.16
C VAL A 130 5.23 21.37 22.32
N GLU A 131 4.16 22.12 22.31
CA GLU A 131 3.80 23.02 23.40
C GLU A 131 2.32 22.90 23.75
N GLY A 132 1.99 23.23 24.98
CA GLY A 132 0.59 23.18 25.43
C GLY A 132 0.39 23.64 26.86
N VAL A 133 -0.86 23.55 27.30
CA VAL A 133 -1.26 24.01 28.63
C VAL A 133 -2.17 22.96 29.28
N PHE A 134 -1.82 22.55 30.50
CA PHE A 134 -2.69 21.79 31.37
C PHE A 134 -3.44 22.75 32.31
N LEU A 135 -4.68 22.39 32.65
CA LEU A 135 -5.49 23.07 33.67
C LEU A 135 -5.76 22.09 34.83
N PRO A 136 -4.78 21.82 35.69
CA PRO A 136 -4.96 20.88 36.79
C PRO A 136 -6.01 21.36 37.80
N GLY A 137 -6.19 22.67 37.88
CA GLY A 137 -7.07 23.29 38.88
C GLY A 137 -6.58 23.01 40.31
N GLN A 138 -7.32 23.46 41.33
CA GLN A 138 -6.97 23.21 42.72
C GLN A 138 -7.20 21.77 43.19
N LYS A 139 -7.32 20.80 42.28
CA LYS A 139 -7.70 19.41 42.59
C LYS A 139 -6.58 18.58 43.23
N PHE A 140 -5.27 18.98 43.03
CA PHE A 140 -4.14 18.15 43.41
C PHE A 140 -3.11 18.76 44.35
N PRO A 141 -3.49 19.61 45.34
CA PRO A 141 -2.54 20.21 46.27
C PRO A 141 -1.80 19.17 47.15
N SER A 142 -2.36 17.95 47.26
CA SER A 142 -1.84 16.83 48.07
C SER A 142 -1.16 15.74 47.22
N ALA A 143 -0.97 15.95 45.93
CA ALA A 143 -0.26 14.98 45.10
C ALA A 143 1.19 14.84 45.55
N GLN A 144 1.70 13.61 45.65
CA GLN A 144 3.06 13.33 46.03
C GLN A 144 4.05 13.58 44.87
N TYR A 145 3.61 13.24 43.67
CA TYR A 145 4.33 13.51 42.41
C TYR A 145 3.37 13.53 41.26
N ALA A 146 3.76 14.10 40.15
CA ALA A 146 3.10 13.96 38.87
C ALA A 146 4.06 13.43 37.82
N GLU A 147 3.52 12.73 36.82
CA GLU A 147 4.28 12.19 35.69
C GLU A 147 3.70 12.78 34.41
N LEU A 148 4.50 13.60 33.70
CA LEU A 148 4.18 14.01 32.35
C LEU A 148 4.64 12.90 31.42
N SER A 149 3.72 12.35 30.61
CA SER A 149 4.03 11.27 29.71
C SER A 149 3.63 11.61 28.26
N VAL A 150 4.48 11.23 27.30
CA VAL A 150 4.23 11.32 25.87
C VAL A 150 4.45 9.95 25.26
N GLY A 151 3.38 9.35 24.73
CA GLY A 151 3.48 8.05 24.06
C GLY A 151 4.16 8.20 22.69
N ILE A 152 5.14 7.34 22.42
CA ILE A 152 5.83 7.24 21.14
C ILE A 152 5.89 5.76 20.78
N SER A 153 5.36 5.40 19.64
CA SER A 153 5.17 3.99 19.28
C SER A 153 6.46 3.19 19.17
N ASP A 154 7.55 3.82 18.73
CA ASP A 154 8.87 3.18 18.67
C ASP A 154 9.95 4.08 19.26
N LEU A 155 10.29 3.83 20.52
CA LEU A 155 11.29 4.61 21.28
C LEU A 155 12.72 4.51 20.72
N ARG A 156 13.01 3.50 19.88
CA ARG A 156 14.32 3.34 19.23
C ARG A 156 14.63 4.49 18.28
N GLY A 157 13.59 5.15 17.75
CA GLY A 157 13.72 6.31 16.88
C GLY A 157 14.20 7.58 17.58
N ILE A 158 14.06 7.68 18.90
CA ILE A 158 14.43 8.91 19.65
C ILE A 158 15.91 9.17 19.54
N GLN A 159 16.24 10.41 19.20
CA GLN A 159 17.61 10.88 19.10
C GLN A 159 17.96 11.77 20.30
N GLY A 160 19.17 11.58 20.84
CA GLY A 160 19.63 12.38 21.97
C GLY A 160 18.89 12.06 23.29
N ALA A 161 18.82 13.05 24.16
CA ALA A 161 18.13 13.01 25.45
C ALA A 161 17.12 14.17 25.49
N PRO A 162 15.87 13.95 25.07
CA PRO A 162 14.88 15.02 25.06
C PRO A 162 14.57 15.51 26.47
N THR A 163 14.30 16.81 26.58
CA THR A 163 13.91 17.49 27.82
C THR A 163 12.56 18.15 27.63
N VAL A 164 11.87 18.37 28.73
CA VAL A 164 10.63 19.18 28.74
C VAL A 164 10.85 20.39 29.67
N ILE A 165 10.41 21.54 29.21
CA ILE A 165 10.30 22.74 30.04
C ILE A 165 8.86 22.80 30.55
N ILE A 166 8.63 22.71 31.84
CA ILE A 166 7.33 22.78 32.46
C ILE A 166 7.38 23.63 33.72
N GLY A 167 6.44 24.55 33.88
CA GLY A 167 6.49 25.51 34.99
C GLY A 167 7.78 26.33 35.07
N GLY A 168 8.46 26.52 33.94
CA GLY A 168 9.73 27.24 33.85
C GLY A 168 10.98 26.45 34.22
N LYS A 169 10.86 25.14 34.51
CA LYS A 169 11.98 24.25 34.79
C LYS A 169 12.20 23.25 33.67
N GLU A 170 13.45 22.94 33.36
CA GLU A 170 13.85 21.93 32.43
C GLU A 170 14.07 20.60 33.13
N ILE A 171 13.33 19.55 32.66
CA ILE A 171 13.32 18.21 33.24
C ILE A 171 13.60 17.18 32.14
N PRO A 172 14.54 16.24 32.34
CA PRO A 172 14.85 15.22 31.37
C PRO A 172 13.76 14.17 31.30
N PHE A 173 13.42 13.75 30.08
CA PHE A 173 12.58 12.58 29.88
C PHE A 173 13.33 11.29 30.17
N ARG A 174 12.62 10.30 30.65
CA ARG A 174 13.06 8.91 30.87
C ARG A 174 12.09 7.96 30.19
N SER A 175 12.57 6.79 29.79
CA SER A 175 11.68 5.76 29.23
C SER A 175 10.93 5.05 30.37
N SER A 176 9.61 4.99 30.27
CA SER A 176 8.73 4.25 31.17
C SER A 176 7.52 3.72 30.41
N ARG A 177 7.17 2.43 30.59
CA ARG A 177 5.96 1.78 30.06
C ARG A 177 5.68 2.01 28.57
N GLY A 178 6.71 2.12 27.74
CA GLY A 178 6.55 2.37 26.30
C GLY A 178 6.28 3.84 25.93
N ALA A 179 6.52 4.76 26.84
CA ALA A 179 6.42 6.20 26.64
C ALA A 179 7.70 6.90 27.12
N ILE A 180 7.87 8.16 26.79
CA ILE A 180 8.83 9.05 27.47
C ILE A 180 8.09 9.79 28.58
N CYS A 181 8.68 9.80 29.76
CA CYS A 181 8.08 10.36 30.96
C CYS A 181 9.04 11.30 31.70
N ALA A 182 8.50 12.38 32.24
CA ALA A 182 9.19 13.30 33.14
C ALA A 182 8.48 13.31 34.49
N ASN A 183 9.23 13.00 35.56
CA ASN A 183 8.70 13.04 36.93
C ASN A 183 8.75 14.46 37.45
N LEU A 184 7.67 14.94 38.00
CA LEU A 184 7.48 16.28 38.55
C LEU A 184 7.21 16.14 40.05
N TYR A 185 7.88 16.96 40.85
CA TYR A 185 7.70 16.93 42.29
C TYR A 185 7.17 18.29 42.80
N PRO A 186 6.35 18.29 43.88
CA PRO A 186 5.78 19.53 44.45
C PRO A 186 6.80 20.59 44.84
N GLU A 187 8.01 20.15 45.15
CA GLU A 187 9.14 21.05 45.51
C GLU A 187 9.63 21.84 44.28
N GLU A 188 9.36 21.34 43.09
CA GLU A 188 9.85 21.91 41.85
C GLU A 188 8.76 22.61 41.05
N ILE A 189 7.52 22.07 41.10
CA ILE A 189 6.39 22.53 40.30
C ILE A 189 5.16 22.74 41.21
N ASP A 190 4.54 23.89 41.12
CA ASP A 190 3.32 24.21 41.86
C ASP A 190 2.10 23.52 41.21
N PHE A 191 1.66 22.39 41.78
CA PHE A 191 0.47 21.68 41.35
C PHE A 191 -0.85 22.36 41.75
N GLY A 192 -0.81 23.38 42.58
CA GLY A 192 -1.95 24.22 42.91
C GLY A 192 -2.20 25.36 41.89
N SER A 193 -1.33 25.50 40.93
CA SER A 193 -1.45 26.52 39.87
C SER A 193 -2.67 26.28 39.01
N ASP A 194 -3.39 27.34 38.64
CA ASP A 194 -4.56 27.27 37.74
C ASP A 194 -4.17 26.77 36.34
N SER A 195 -2.94 27.04 35.87
CA SER A 195 -2.45 26.60 34.57
C SER A 195 -0.98 26.20 34.64
N LEU A 196 -0.63 25.15 33.91
CA LEU A 196 0.72 24.62 33.82
C LEU A 196 1.11 24.49 32.34
N SER A 197 1.93 25.42 31.84
CA SER A 197 2.45 25.36 30.47
C SER A 197 3.63 24.40 30.37
N PHE A 198 3.72 23.71 29.25
CA PHE A 198 4.86 22.85 28.92
C PHE A 198 5.32 23.09 27.49
N SER A 199 6.60 22.80 27.23
CA SER A 199 7.22 22.83 25.92
C SER A 199 8.35 21.80 25.85
N ALA A 200 8.44 21.04 24.76
CA ALA A 200 9.50 20.06 24.56
C ALA A 200 9.91 19.98 23.09
N ASP A 201 11.20 19.71 22.88
CA ASP A 201 11.78 19.41 21.57
C ASP A 201 12.19 17.94 21.53
N ILE A 202 11.69 17.21 20.52
CA ILE A 202 11.92 15.79 20.34
C ILE A 202 12.46 15.57 18.92
N GLU A 203 13.66 15.02 18.82
CA GLU A 203 14.17 14.50 17.56
C GLU A 203 13.85 13.02 17.44
N LEU A 204 13.16 12.64 16.35
CA LEU A 204 12.61 11.31 16.18
C LEU A 204 12.91 10.79 14.76
N ARG A 205 13.54 9.64 14.68
CA ARG A 205 13.67 8.87 13.44
C ARG A 205 12.47 7.96 13.27
N GLY A 206 12.07 7.80 12.02
CA GLY A 206 10.98 6.88 11.68
C GLY A 206 11.00 6.50 10.22
N SER A 207 10.07 5.64 9.87
CA SER A 207 9.84 5.17 8.52
C SER A 207 8.35 5.02 8.28
N ARG A 208 7.93 4.92 7.02
CA ARG A 208 6.55 4.68 6.60
C ARG A 208 5.55 5.78 7.00
N SER A 209 5.34 6.03 8.30
CA SER A 209 4.32 7.00 8.73
C SER A 209 4.74 7.79 9.98
N LEU A 210 4.21 9.02 10.06
CA LEU A 210 4.23 9.85 11.26
C LEU A 210 2.80 10.31 11.54
N LEU A 211 2.23 9.76 12.62
CA LEU A 211 0.85 9.98 13.02
C LEU A 211 0.79 10.63 14.41
N PHE A 212 -0.32 11.31 14.66
CA PHE A 212 -0.63 11.94 15.94
C PHE A 212 -1.99 11.44 16.45
N THR A 213 -2.07 11.14 17.74
CA THR A 213 -3.33 10.80 18.40
C THR A 213 -3.85 12.04 19.11
N PRO A 214 -5.01 12.60 18.73
CA PRO A 214 -5.59 13.75 19.42
C PRO A 214 -6.13 13.32 20.79
N GLY A 215 -5.96 14.18 21.79
CA GLY A 215 -6.44 13.91 23.16
C GLY A 215 -6.61 15.18 23.98
N ALA A 216 -6.20 16.33 23.44
CA ALA A 216 -6.48 17.65 24.02
C ALA A 216 -7.86 18.14 23.59
N ASP A 217 -8.44 19.12 24.30
CA ASP A 217 -9.66 19.80 23.85
C ASP A 217 -9.46 20.36 22.46
N LEU A 218 -8.23 20.85 22.17
CA LEU A 218 -7.81 21.29 20.85
C LEU A 218 -6.39 20.80 20.56
N THR A 219 -6.22 20.00 19.49
CA THR A 219 -4.91 19.56 18.98
C THR A 219 -4.65 20.23 17.64
N THR A 220 -3.54 20.96 17.54
CA THR A 220 -3.07 21.54 16.27
C THR A 220 -1.75 20.86 15.86
N VAL A 221 -1.62 20.49 14.59
CA VAL A 221 -0.37 19.98 14.02
C VAL A 221 -0.04 20.74 12.76
N LYS A 222 1.14 21.37 12.73
CA LYS A 222 1.72 21.98 11.54
C LYS A 222 2.92 21.18 11.12
N MET A 223 2.92 20.65 9.91
CA MET A 223 3.99 19.80 9.40
C MET A 223 4.56 20.35 8.10
N SER A 224 5.90 20.32 8.00
CA SER A 224 6.65 20.58 6.77
C SER A 224 7.59 19.42 6.48
N SER A 225 7.77 19.09 5.21
CA SER A 225 8.62 17.98 4.74
C SER A 225 9.20 18.28 3.37
N ASP A 226 10.38 17.76 3.12
CA ASP A 226 11.01 17.69 1.79
C ASP A 226 10.50 16.53 0.92
N TYR A 227 9.55 15.71 1.42
CA TYR A 227 8.99 14.57 0.69
C TYR A 227 7.92 15.02 -0.32
N PRO A 228 8.07 14.74 -1.64
CA PRO A 228 7.18 15.30 -2.66
C PRO A 228 5.84 14.58 -2.83
N ASP A 229 5.68 13.35 -2.31
CA ASP A 229 4.49 12.51 -2.56
C ASP A 229 3.85 12.00 -1.24
N PRO A 230 3.35 12.89 -0.37
CA PRO A 230 2.74 12.52 0.89
C PRO A 230 1.37 11.87 0.69
N SER A 231 1.06 10.84 1.49
CA SER A 231 -0.29 10.33 1.67
C SER A 231 -0.83 10.78 3.03
N PHE A 232 -1.77 11.69 3.04
CA PHE A 232 -2.46 12.10 4.27
C PHE A 232 -3.43 11.01 4.69
N THR A 233 -3.22 10.45 5.88
CA THR A 233 -3.91 9.23 6.37
C THR A 233 -4.44 9.44 7.79
N GLY A 234 -5.34 8.54 8.20
CA GLY A 234 -6.02 8.57 9.49
C GLY A 234 -7.43 9.11 9.42
N ASP A 235 -8.01 9.41 10.58
CA ASP A 235 -9.41 9.77 10.72
C ASP A 235 -9.68 11.24 10.35
N PHE A 236 -8.63 12.06 10.29
CA PHE A 236 -8.74 13.49 9.98
C PHE A 236 -7.78 13.88 8.85
N LEU A 237 -8.31 14.52 7.82
CA LEU A 237 -7.52 15.12 6.75
C LEU A 237 -7.06 16.53 7.13
N PRO A 238 -5.93 17.02 6.58
CA PRO A 238 -5.47 18.38 6.85
C PRO A 238 -6.45 19.42 6.31
N GLY A 239 -6.69 20.46 7.11
CA GLY A 239 -7.51 21.59 6.70
C GLY A 239 -6.83 22.45 5.64
N GLU A 240 -5.52 22.62 5.75
CA GLU A 240 -4.68 23.29 4.77
C GLU A 240 -3.56 22.36 4.34
N ARG A 241 -3.28 22.33 3.03
CA ARG A 241 -2.20 21.54 2.46
C ARG A 241 -1.65 22.18 1.20
N ASN A 242 -0.34 22.16 1.07
CA ASN A 242 0.35 22.53 -0.16
C ASN A 242 1.37 21.43 -0.47
N VAL A 243 1.31 20.84 -1.66
CA VAL A 243 2.19 19.77 -2.12
C VAL A 243 2.87 20.23 -3.39
N SER A 244 4.19 20.13 -3.44
CA SER A 244 5.03 20.52 -4.57
C SER A 244 6.11 19.45 -4.83
N GLU A 245 6.88 19.59 -5.90
CA GLU A 245 8.03 18.71 -6.16
C GLU A 245 9.16 18.86 -5.11
N GLU A 246 9.19 19.97 -4.39
CA GLU A 246 10.19 20.24 -3.35
C GLU A 246 9.76 19.72 -1.96
N GLY A 247 8.50 19.24 -1.83
CA GLY A 247 7.96 18.73 -0.59
C GLY A 247 6.55 19.22 -0.29
N PHE A 248 6.13 19.13 0.97
CA PHE A 248 4.79 19.54 1.37
C PHE A 248 4.77 20.34 2.68
N THR A 249 3.71 21.12 2.82
CA THR A 249 3.27 21.69 4.10
C THR A 249 1.81 21.33 4.36
N SER A 250 1.45 21.08 5.61
CA SER A 250 0.10 20.69 6.00
C SER A 250 -0.23 21.15 7.41
N SER A 251 -1.51 21.38 7.67
CA SER A 251 -2.00 21.80 8.97
C SER A 251 -3.31 21.09 9.32
N TRP A 252 -3.35 20.52 10.53
CA TRP A 252 -4.54 19.92 11.13
C TRP A 252 -4.95 20.72 12.36
N LYS A 253 -6.25 20.77 12.58
CA LYS A 253 -6.85 21.33 13.78
C LYS A 253 -8.01 20.43 14.20
N VAL A 254 -7.80 19.63 15.24
CA VAL A 254 -8.72 18.60 15.70
C VAL A 254 -9.20 18.94 17.10
N SER A 255 -10.52 19.05 17.28
CA SER A 255 -11.14 19.23 18.59
C SER A 255 -11.53 17.89 19.19
N GLN A 256 -11.52 17.77 20.51
CA GLN A 256 -11.97 16.57 21.24
C GLN A 256 -13.40 16.16 20.85
N ILE A 257 -14.28 17.11 20.59
CA ILE A 257 -15.67 16.85 20.14
C ILE A 257 -15.71 15.97 18.88
N ASN A 258 -14.73 16.11 18.00
CA ASN A 258 -14.65 15.30 16.78
C ASN A 258 -14.22 13.86 17.05
N CYS A 259 -13.67 13.58 18.23
CA CYS A 259 -13.08 12.29 18.60
C CYS A 259 -14.03 11.37 19.36
N ASP A 260 -15.10 11.88 19.96
CA ASP A 260 -15.98 11.16 20.89
C ASP A 260 -16.61 9.86 20.34
N SER A 261 -16.78 9.76 19.02
CA SER A 261 -17.35 8.57 18.37
C SER A 261 -16.30 7.62 17.79
N LEU A 262 -15.02 7.93 17.93
CA LEU A 262 -13.92 7.20 17.32
C LEU A 262 -13.14 6.40 18.37
N ASP A 263 -12.71 5.21 18.00
CA ASP A 263 -11.86 4.37 18.85
C ASP A 263 -10.39 4.61 18.45
N ASN A 264 -9.60 5.17 19.38
CA ASN A 264 -8.19 5.53 19.20
C ASN A 264 -7.90 6.32 17.90
N PRO A 265 -8.54 7.49 17.70
CA PRO A 265 -8.37 8.26 16.47
C PRO A 265 -6.92 8.69 16.28
N SER A 266 -6.50 8.67 15.02
CA SER A 266 -5.17 9.11 14.62
C SER A 266 -5.20 9.84 13.30
N PHE A 267 -4.23 10.73 13.05
CA PHE A 267 -4.08 11.46 11.81
C PHE A 267 -2.63 11.83 11.56
N GLY A 268 -2.28 12.06 10.31
CA GLY A 268 -0.94 12.48 9.94
C GLY A 268 -0.59 12.14 8.50
N VAL A 269 0.66 11.73 8.29
CA VAL A 269 1.18 11.45 6.96
C VAL A 269 1.82 10.07 6.88
N THR A 270 1.62 9.41 5.75
CA THR A 270 2.35 8.21 5.37
C THR A 270 3.25 8.55 4.19
N LEU A 271 4.54 8.28 4.36
CA LEU A 271 5.56 8.43 3.34
C LEU A 271 5.58 7.11 2.55
N LEU A 272 4.67 6.99 1.60
CA LEU A 272 4.58 5.81 0.74
C LEU A 272 5.56 5.98 -0.42
N GLN A 273 6.65 5.22 -0.40
CA GLN A 273 7.16 4.75 -1.67
C GLN A 273 6.16 3.69 -2.13
N SER A 274 5.33 4.05 -3.10
CA SER A 274 4.42 3.07 -3.68
C SER A 274 5.27 1.94 -4.24
N VAL A 275 5.02 0.71 -3.80
CA VAL A 275 5.47 -0.56 -4.42
C VAL A 275 4.73 -0.70 -5.76
N THR A 276 4.68 0.39 -6.51
CA THR A 276 3.90 0.58 -7.72
C THR A 276 4.33 -0.42 -8.78
N GLU A 277 5.63 -0.73 -8.82
CA GLU A 277 6.22 -1.60 -9.85
C GLU A 277 5.77 -3.06 -9.71
N TYR A 278 5.79 -3.62 -8.50
CA TYR A 278 5.29 -4.99 -8.27
C TYR A 278 3.78 -5.08 -8.44
N ARG A 279 3.03 -4.06 -7.98
CA ARG A 279 1.56 -4.01 -8.17
C ARG A 279 1.20 -3.88 -9.65
N GLN A 280 1.92 -3.08 -10.42
CA GLN A 280 1.69 -2.96 -11.86
C GLN A 280 2.03 -4.27 -12.59
N THR A 281 3.14 -4.94 -12.21
CA THR A 281 3.51 -6.25 -12.76
C THR A 281 2.46 -7.32 -12.40
N GLU A 282 1.98 -7.37 -11.17
CA GLU A 282 0.91 -8.28 -10.74
C GLU A 282 -0.38 -8.04 -11.53
N ARG A 283 -0.76 -6.77 -11.72
CA ARG A 283 -1.92 -6.40 -12.55
C ARG A 283 -1.72 -6.82 -14.00
N ALA A 284 -0.52 -6.67 -14.57
CA ALA A 284 -0.22 -7.13 -15.92
C ALA A 284 -0.43 -8.64 -16.07
N VAL A 285 0.02 -9.44 -15.11
CA VAL A 285 -0.16 -10.91 -15.12
C VAL A 285 -1.62 -11.32 -15.05
N LYS A 286 -2.50 -10.53 -14.41
CA LYS A 286 -3.96 -10.81 -14.39
C LYS A 286 -4.56 -10.85 -15.80
N TYR A 287 -4.01 -10.08 -16.73
CA TYR A 287 -4.43 -10.09 -18.14
C TYR A 287 -3.75 -11.21 -18.97
N GLY A 288 -2.85 -12.00 -18.37
CA GLY A 288 -2.03 -12.99 -19.08
C GLY A 288 -2.83 -14.02 -19.86
N LEU A 289 -3.89 -14.59 -19.26
CA LEU A 289 -4.76 -15.54 -19.94
C LEU A 289 -5.47 -14.92 -21.16
N LEU A 290 -5.92 -13.67 -21.02
CA LEU A 290 -6.58 -12.95 -22.12
C LEU A 290 -5.63 -12.78 -23.31
N VAL A 291 -4.37 -12.39 -23.06
CA VAL A 291 -3.34 -12.24 -24.10
C VAL A 291 -3.12 -13.57 -24.82
N ILE A 292 -2.95 -14.65 -24.06
CA ILE A 292 -2.70 -15.99 -24.60
C ILE A 292 -3.87 -16.42 -25.50
N LEU A 293 -5.12 -16.31 -25.03
CA LEU A 293 -6.32 -16.64 -25.79
C LEU A 293 -6.42 -15.83 -27.08
N LEU A 294 -6.15 -14.52 -27.00
CA LEU A 294 -6.26 -13.62 -28.14
C LEU A 294 -5.18 -13.94 -29.20
N VAL A 295 -3.96 -14.22 -28.78
CA VAL A 295 -2.86 -14.58 -29.69
C VAL A 295 -3.09 -15.97 -30.31
N PHE A 296 -3.60 -16.95 -29.54
CA PHE A 296 -3.94 -18.26 -30.07
C PHE A 296 -5.08 -18.18 -31.08
N MET A 297 -6.11 -17.39 -30.81
CA MET A 297 -7.22 -17.15 -31.74
C MET A 297 -6.72 -16.49 -33.03
N ALA A 298 -5.86 -15.48 -32.91
CA ALA A 298 -5.26 -14.81 -34.07
C ALA A 298 -4.38 -15.76 -34.88
N GLY A 299 -3.57 -16.60 -34.24
CA GLY A 299 -2.77 -17.63 -34.88
C GLY A 299 -3.65 -18.63 -35.66
N PHE A 300 -4.79 -19.03 -35.07
CA PHE A 300 -5.77 -19.88 -35.74
C PHE A 300 -6.42 -19.22 -36.96
N VAL A 301 -6.74 -17.93 -36.87
CA VAL A 301 -7.28 -17.18 -38.02
C VAL A 301 -6.23 -17.08 -39.14
N VAL A 302 -4.96 -16.79 -38.81
CA VAL A 302 -3.86 -16.78 -39.78
C VAL A 302 -3.68 -18.14 -40.45
N GLU A 303 -3.80 -19.25 -39.70
CA GLU A 303 -3.75 -20.60 -40.24
C GLU A 303 -4.87 -20.82 -41.26
N MET A 304 -6.13 -20.43 -40.94
CA MET A 304 -7.25 -20.54 -41.85
C MET A 304 -7.06 -19.75 -43.16
N ILE A 305 -6.54 -18.53 -43.06
CA ILE A 305 -6.34 -17.65 -44.22
C ILE A 305 -5.12 -18.08 -45.05
N SER A 306 -4.03 -18.50 -44.41
CA SER A 306 -2.77 -18.87 -45.08
C SER A 306 -2.83 -20.28 -45.70
N GLY A 307 -3.76 -21.13 -45.27
CA GLY A 307 -3.83 -22.54 -45.66
C GLY A 307 -2.69 -23.41 -45.11
N LYS A 308 -1.85 -22.87 -44.24
CA LYS A 308 -0.74 -23.58 -43.58
C LYS A 308 -1.17 -24.01 -42.18
N THR A 309 -1.00 -25.29 -41.86
CA THR A 309 -1.30 -25.78 -40.50
C THR A 309 -0.20 -25.46 -39.51
N ILE A 310 -0.58 -24.89 -38.37
CA ILE A 310 0.30 -24.65 -37.22
C ILE A 310 0.14 -25.83 -36.27
N ASN A 311 1.26 -26.48 -35.90
CA ASN A 311 1.25 -27.63 -34.99
C ASN A 311 0.99 -27.21 -33.55
N LEU A 312 0.44 -28.13 -32.75
CA LEU A 312 0.18 -27.89 -31.32
C LEU A 312 1.43 -27.50 -30.54
N LEU A 313 2.58 -28.12 -30.86
CA LEU A 313 3.87 -27.77 -30.25
C LEU A 313 4.26 -26.31 -30.53
N GLN A 314 3.95 -25.80 -31.72
CA GLN A 314 4.21 -24.41 -32.09
C GLN A 314 3.35 -23.43 -31.28
N TYR A 315 2.07 -23.75 -31.05
CA TYR A 315 1.22 -22.99 -30.15
C TYR A 315 1.71 -23.01 -28.70
N LEU A 316 2.25 -24.16 -28.24
CA LEU A 316 2.85 -24.27 -26.92
C LEU A 316 4.06 -23.33 -26.79
N VAL A 317 4.96 -23.28 -27.77
CA VAL A 317 6.13 -22.38 -27.78
C VAL A 317 5.68 -20.92 -27.79
N ILE A 318 4.66 -20.57 -28.58
CA ILE A 318 4.07 -19.25 -28.61
C ILE A 318 3.52 -18.88 -27.23
N GLY A 319 2.74 -19.75 -26.62
CA GLY A 319 2.21 -19.55 -25.27
C GLY A 319 3.30 -19.38 -24.21
N ALA A 320 4.33 -20.21 -24.27
CA ALA A 320 5.47 -20.11 -23.37
C ALA A 320 6.20 -18.76 -23.52
N SER A 321 6.37 -18.25 -24.74
CA SER A 321 6.99 -16.95 -24.98
C SER A 321 6.17 -15.79 -24.43
N LEU A 322 4.81 -15.90 -24.49
CA LEU A 322 3.91 -14.91 -23.90
C LEU A 322 3.97 -14.92 -22.36
N VAL A 323 4.14 -16.09 -21.74
CA VAL A 323 4.34 -16.18 -20.29
C VAL A 323 5.72 -15.65 -19.89
N LEU A 324 6.75 -15.94 -20.68
CA LEU A 324 8.10 -15.44 -20.43
C LEU A 324 8.19 -13.90 -20.44
N PHE A 325 7.32 -13.22 -21.19
CA PHE A 325 7.17 -11.76 -21.14
C PHE A 325 7.00 -11.25 -19.71
N TYR A 326 6.15 -11.89 -18.90
CA TYR A 326 5.89 -11.47 -17.52
C TYR A 326 7.09 -11.71 -16.61
N SER A 327 7.87 -12.77 -16.84
CA SER A 327 9.12 -13.01 -16.12
C SER A 327 10.19 -11.96 -16.49
N LEU A 328 10.29 -11.60 -17.79
CA LEU A 328 11.17 -10.53 -18.26
C LEU A 328 10.75 -9.17 -17.68
N LEU A 329 9.45 -8.89 -17.68
CA LEU A 329 8.91 -7.66 -17.10
C LEU A 329 9.28 -7.54 -15.63
N LEU A 330 9.08 -8.61 -14.84
CA LEU A 330 9.48 -8.64 -13.44
C LEU A 330 10.98 -8.40 -13.27
N ALA A 331 11.81 -9.10 -14.03
CA ALA A 331 13.27 -9.00 -13.93
C ALA A 331 13.77 -7.58 -14.28
N PHE A 332 13.24 -6.95 -15.33
CA PHE A 332 13.64 -5.60 -15.70
C PHE A 332 13.09 -4.53 -14.74
N SER A 333 11.87 -4.70 -14.23
CA SER A 333 11.27 -3.72 -13.30
C SER A 333 12.00 -3.60 -11.96
N GLU A 334 12.88 -4.55 -11.62
CA GLU A 334 13.76 -4.44 -10.45
C GLU A 334 14.90 -3.42 -10.62
N PHE A 335 15.29 -3.11 -11.87
CA PHE A 335 16.45 -2.27 -12.15
C PHE A 335 16.11 -0.95 -12.82
N ILE A 336 15.00 -0.90 -13.56
CA ILE A 336 14.58 0.27 -14.35
C ILE A 336 13.09 0.56 -14.12
N PRO A 337 12.64 1.82 -14.30
CA PRO A 337 11.23 2.19 -14.14
C PRO A 337 10.32 1.31 -15.00
N PHE A 338 9.14 0.97 -14.45
CA PHE A 338 8.18 0.03 -15.05
C PHE A 338 7.88 0.29 -16.54
N GLY A 339 7.74 1.55 -16.95
CA GLY A 339 7.46 1.91 -18.35
C GLY A 339 8.54 1.42 -19.32
N TRP A 340 9.82 1.60 -18.97
CA TRP A 340 10.94 1.10 -19.77
C TRP A 340 11.06 -0.40 -19.70
N ALA A 341 10.87 -1.00 -18.53
CA ALA A 341 10.86 -2.46 -18.36
C ALA A 341 9.80 -3.11 -19.24
N TYR A 342 8.59 -2.54 -19.28
CA TYR A 342 7.47 -2.99 -20.08
C TYR A 342 7.77 -2.88 -21.59
N LEU A 343 8.31 -1.74 -22.03
CA LEU A 343 8.67 -1.52 -23.42
C LEU A 343 9.71 -2.53 -23.91
N ILE A 344 10.78 -2.74 -23.13
CA ILE A 344 11.86 -3.69 -23.48
C ILE A 344 11.32 -5.13 -23.51
N ALA A 345 10.60 -5.56 -22.48
CA ALA A 345 10.03 -6.90 -22.44
C ALA A 345 9.05 -7.15 -23.60
N SER A 346 8.21 -6.16 -23.94
CA SER A 346 7.29 -6.21 -25.08
C SER A 346 8.03 -6.32 -26.40
N ALA A 347 9.04 -5.48 -26.61
CA ALA A 347 9.84 -5.48 -27.86
C ALA A 347 10.57 -6.82 -28.05
N MET A 348 11.17 -7.37 -26.99
CA MET A 348 11.83 -8.68 -27.03
C MET A 348 10.85 -9.80 -27.38
N THR A 349 9.67 -9.83 -26.73
CA THR A 349 8.67 -10.87 -26.96
C THR A 349 8.06 -10.76 -28.37
N VAL A 350 7.69 -9.56 -28.82
CA VAL A 350 7.16 -9.32 -30.17
C VAL A 350 8.20 -9.70 -31.21
N GLY A 351 9.48 -9.28 -31.03
CA GLY A 351 10.57 -9.63 -31.93
C GLY A 351 10.78 -11.14 -32.05
N ALA A 352 10.79 -11.85 -30.92
CA ALA A 352 10.91 -13.32 -30.90
C ALA A 352 9.73 -14.00 -31.61
N LEU A 353 8.49 -13.53 -31.39
CA LEU A 353 7.31 -14.05 -32.06
C LEU A 353 7.34 -13.80 -33.57
N VAL A 354 7.68 -12.59 -34.01
CA VAL A 354 7.82 -12.28 -35.45
C VAL A 354 8.86 -13.17 -36.10
N TYR A 355 10.04 -13.30 -35.48
CA TYR A 355 11.10 -14.20 -35.94
C TYR A 355 10.58 -15.65 -36.08
N TYR A 356 9.89 -16.16 -35.06
CA TYR A 356 9.35 -17.51 -35.07
C TYR A 356 8.28 -17.73 -36.13
N PHE A 357 7.33 -16.78 -36.27
CA PHE A 357 6.26 -16.84 -37.27
C PHE A 357 6.79 -16.75 -38.70
N ARG A 358 7.87 -15.98 -38.96
CA ARG A 358 8.49 -15.92 -40.32
C ARG A 358 8.98 -17.28 -40.81
N GLY A 359 9.36 -18.18 -39.90
CA GLY A 359 9.71 -19.56 -40.23
C GLY A 359 8.51 -20.45 -40.62
N MET A 360 7.28 -20.05 -40.21
CA MET A 360 6.07 -20.87 -40.36
C MET A 360 5.14 -20.41 -41.49
N VAL A 361 4.95 -19.08 -41.61
CA VAL A 361 4.02 -18.46 -42.58
C VAL A 361 4.73 -17.43 -43.46
N LYS A 362 4.03 -16.86 -44.45
CA LYS A 362 4.56 -15.77 -45.24
C LYS A 362 4.92 -14.57 -44.37
N SER A 363 5.97 -13.86 -44.69
CA SER A 363 6.49 -12.71 -43.92
C SER A 363 5.41 -11.66 -43.59
N SER A 364 4.48 -11.40 -44.52
CA SER A 364 3.37 -10.46 -44.31
C SER A 364 2.47 -10.86 -43.11
N TYR A 365 2.13 -12.14 -42.98
CA TYR A 365 1.33 -12.64 -41.87
C TYR A 365 2.10 -12.64 -40.54
N ALA A 366 3.42 -12.89 -40.60
CA ALA A 366 4.28 -12.83 -39.40
C ALA A 366 4.35 -11.40 -38.84
N PHE A 367 4.50 -10.39 -39.69
CA PHE A 367 4.48 -8.99 -39.27
C PHE A 367 3.09 -8.54 -38.78
N ALA A 368 2.00 -9.01 -39.42
CA ALA A 368 0.64 -8.75 -38.97
C ALA A 368 0.39 -9.32 -37.56
N MET A 369 0.87 -10.55 -37.28
CA MET A 369 0.82 -11.16 -35.94
C MET A 369 1.64 -10.37 -34.91
N GLY A 370 2.87 -9.97 -35.26
CA GLY A 370 3.68 -9.13 -34.39
C GLY A 370 3.03 -7.78 -34.09
N GLY A 371 2.44 -7.15 -35.09
CA GLY A 371 1.67 -5.91 -34.94
C GLY A 371 0.45 -6.06 -34.03
N LEU A 372 -0.27 -7.19 -34.16
CA LEU A 372 -1.41 -7.50 -33.26
C LEU A 372 -0.92 -7.66 -31.80
N VAL A 373 0.14 -8.43 -31.56
CA VAL A 373 0.68 -8.62 -30.21
C VAL A 373 1.17 -7.30 -29.62
N ALA A 374 1.86 -6.47 -30.43
CA ALA A 374 2.31 -5.15 -30.03
C ALA A 374 1.13 -4.23 -29.67
N LEU A 375 0.05 -4.26 -30.45
CA LEU A 375 -1.19 -3.52 -30.17
C LEU A 375 -1.82 -3.98 -28.86
N VAL A 376 -1.91 -5.29 -28.63
CA VAL A 376 -2.48 -5.85 -27.37
C VAL A 376 -1.64 -5.40 -26.16
N TYR A 377 -0.31 -5.48 -26.26
CA TYR A 377 0.57 -4.99 -25.19
C TYR A 377 0.43 -3.48 -24.99
N GLY A 378 0.29 -2.70 -26.05
CA GLY A 378 0.03 -1.25 -25.96
C GLY A 378 -1.27 -0.92 -25.22
N ILE A 379 -2.36 -1.64 -25.55
CA ILE A 379 -3.64 -1.49 -24.86
C ILE A 379 -3.51 -1.84 -23.37
N ILE A 380 -2.84 -2.95 -23.05
CA ILE A 380 -2.63 -3.37 -21.65
C ILE A 380 -1.79 -2.33 -20.89
N TYR A 381 -0.75 -1.77 -21.52
CA TYR A 381 0.05 -0.71 -20.90
C TYR A 381 -0.80 0.51 -20.51
N ILE A 382 -1.67 0.96 -21.41
CA ILE A 382 -2.61 2.06 -21.12
C ILE A 382 -3.54 1.69 -19.96
N LEU A 383 -4.08 0.45 -19.96
CA LEU A 383 -4.95 -0.04 -18.89
C LEU A 383 -4.26 -0.09 -17.52
N LEU A 384 -2.97 -0.41 -17.49
CA LEU A 384 -2.18 -0.45 -16.26
C LEU A 384 -1.96 0.95 -15.66
N GLY A 385 -1.87 1.98 -16.51
CA GLY A 385 -1.77 3.37 -16.09
C GLY A 385 -3.07 3.96 -15.52
N MET A 386 -4.22 3.33 -15.81
CA MET A 386 -5.54 3.81 -15.39
C MET A 386 -5.98 3.15 -14.06
N GLU A 387 -5.41 3.53 -12.93
CA GLU A 387 -5.70 2.87 -11.64
C GLU A 387 -7.18 2.93 -11.25
N THR A 388 -7.79 4.11 -11.33
CA THR A 388 -9.17 4.35 -10.90
C THR A 388 -10.20 3.68 -11.82
N PHE A 389 -9.90 3.52 -13.11
CA PHE A 389 -10.83 3.01 -14.12
C PHE A 389 -10.52 1.58 -14.59
N ALA A 390 -9.66 0.85 -13.87
CA ALA A 390 -9.19 -0.47 -14.30
C ALA A 390 -10.33 -1.48 -14.52
N PHE A 391 -11.38 -1.46 -13.70
CA PHE A 391 -12.55 -2.34 -13.87
C PHE A 391 -13.37 -1.98 -15.11
N LEU A 392 -13.67 -0.69 -15.29
CA LEU A 392 -14.43 -0.22 -16.45
C LEU A 392 -13.69 -0.51 -17.76
N SER A 393 -12.40 -0.15 -17.82
CA SER A 393 -11.58 -0.33 -19.02
C SER A 393 -11.37 -1.81 -19.37
N GLY A 394 -11.19 -2.68 -18.35
CA GLY A 394 -11.12 -4.12 -18.54
C GLY A 394 -12.41 -4.72 -19.12
N THR A 395 -13.59 -4.28 -18.63
CA THR A 395 -14.88 -4.72 -19.12
C THR A 395 -15.14 -4.25 -20.55
N VAL A 396 -14.82 -2.99 -20.87
CA VAL A 396 -14.94 -2.44 -22.23
C VAL A 396 -14.01 -3.18 -23.21
N LEU A 397 -12.79 -3.53 -22.79
CA LEU A 397 -11.86 -4.32 -23.61
C LEU A 397 -12.45 -5.71 -23.91
N LEU A 398 -12.97 -6.42 -22.90
CA LEU A 398 -13.62 -7.73 -23.11
C LEU A 398 -14.79 -7.64 -24.07
N PHE A 399 -15.62 -6.59 -23.95
CA PHE A 399 -16.73 -6.36 -24.87
C PHE A 399 -16.25 -6.08 -26.29
N ALA A 400 -15.20 -5.26 -26.47
CA ALA A 400 -14.61 -5.00 -27.78
C ALA A 400 -14.04 -6.28 -28.43
N ILE A 401 -13.37 -7.13 -27.66
CA ILE A 401 -12.88 -8.44 -28.12
C ILE A 401 -14.04 -9.32 -28.55
N LEU A 402 -15.12 -9.37 -27.78
CA LEU A 402 -16.33 -10.12 -28.13
C LEU A 402 -16.92 -9.64 -29.46
N LEU A 403 -17.01 -8.32 -29.68
CA LEU A 403 -17.48 -7.76 -30.95
C LEU A 403 -16.60 -8.16 -32.14
N VAL A 404 -15.28 -8.16 -31.95
CA VAL A 404 -14.33 -8.60 -33.01
C VAL A 404 -14.54 -10.08 -33.31
N ILE A 405 -14.68 -10.94 -32.30
CA ILE A 405 -14.97 -12.37 -32.48
C ILE A 405 -16.31 -12.56 -33.23
N MET A 406 -17.35 -11.83 -32.84
CA MET A 406 -18.67 -11.88 -33.53
C MET A 406 -18.56 -11.44 -35.00
N ALA A 407 -17.79 -10.37 -35.30
CA ALA A 407 -17.60 -9.89 -36.66
C ALA A 407 -16.80 -10.88 -37.52
N LEU A 408 -15.81 -11.56 -36.96
CA LEU A 408 -15.03 -12.60 -37.66
C LEU A 408 -15.87 -13.86 -37.90
N THR A 409 -16.65 -14.31 -36.93
CA THR A 409 -17.49 -15.51 -37.06
C THR A 409 -18.65 -15.29 -38.01
N ARG A 410 -19.20 -14.07 -38.11
CA ARG A 410 -20.24 -13.73 -39.09
C ARG A 410 -19.77 -13.94 -40.53
N LYS A 411 -18.52 -13.61 -40.87
CA LYS A 411 -17.96 -13.79 -42.22
C LYS A 411 -17.78 -15.27 -42.62
N ILE A 412 -17.64 -16.17 -41.64
CA ILE A 412 -17.47 -17.62 -41.92
C ILE A 412 -18.72 -18.25 -42.54
N ASN A 413 -19.90 -17.84 -42.09
CA ASN A 413 -21.18 -18.37 -42.66
C ASN A 413 -21.39 -17.87 -44.10
N THR A 414 -21.04 -16.61 -44.39
CA THR A 414 -21.26 -16.04 -45.74
C THR A 414 -20.39 -16.73 -46.80
N THR A 415 -19.17 -17.13 -46.47
CA THR A 415 -18.26 -17.85 -47.39
C THR A 415 -18.66 -19.28 -47.63
N ALA A 416 -19.29 -19.94 -46.64
CA ALA A 416 -19.81 -21.32 -46.80
C ALA A 416 -21.06 -21.38 -47.71
N ASP A 417 -21.90 -20.34 -47.68
CA ASP A 417 -23.08 -20.24 -48.54
C ASP A 417 -22.71 -19.92 -50.00
N LEU A 418 -21.72 -19.05 -50.24
CA LEU A 418 -21.19 -18.75 -51.56
C LEU A 418 -20.54 -19.99 -52.23
N GLN A 419 -19.78 -20.80 -51.48
CA GLN A 419 -19.23 -22.06 -52.00
C GLN A 419 -20.29 -23.11 -52.30
N LYS A 420 -21.42 -23.12 -51.60
CA LYS A 420 -22.57 -23.99 -51.93
C LYS A 420 -23.30 -23.54 -53.19
N GLU A 421 -23.39 -22.23 -53.44
CA GLU A 421 -23.97 -21.70 -54.68
C GLU A 421 -23.08 -21.97 -55.89
N GLU A 422 -21.76 -21.75 -55.80
CA GLU A 422 -20.81 -22.10 -56.88
C GLU A 422 -20.83 -23.61 -57.20
N SER A 423 -20.90 -24.46 -56.17
CA SER A 423 -20.99 -25.92 -56.37
C SER A 423 -22.32 -26.37 -57.00
N ARG A 424 -23.41 -25.62 -56.83
CA ARG A 424 -24.69 -25.88 -57.47
C ARG A 424 -24.74 -25.40 -58.93
N GLN A 425 -24.05 -24.29 -59.23
CA GLN A 425 -23.94 -23.76 -60.60
C GLN A 425 -23.01 -24.59 -61.50
N THR A 426 -22.04 -25.32 -60.94
CA THR A 426 -21.13 -26.20 -61.68
C THR A 426 -21.71 -27.60 -61.90
N MET A 427 -22.88 -27.93 -61.32
CA MET A 427 -23.60 -29.20 -61.49
C MET A 427 -24.85 -29.09 -62.39
N GLN A 428 -25.11 -27.91 -62.94
CA GLN A 428 -26.09 -27.67 -63.99
C GLN A 428 -25.39 -27.43 -65.36
#